data_b78243a4cd33bde4870f7087156e7bd7
#
_entry.id   b78243a4cd33bde4870f7087156e7bd7
#
_cell.length_a   1.000
_cell.length_b   1.000
_cell.length_c   1.000
_cell.angle_alpha   90.00
_cell.angle_beta   90.00
_cell.angle_gamma   90.00
#
_symmetry.space_group_name_H-M   'P 1'
#
loop_
_entity.id
_entity.type
_entity.pdbx_description
1 polymer ?
#
loop_
_entity_poly.entity_id
_entity_poly.type
_entity_poly.pdbx_seq_one_letter_code
_entity_poly.pdbx_strand_id
1 'polypeptide(L)'
;MEPIRHRTLLDTVLDDLALDMARELEGKALGARRLELGLWRVDGEVLVRRLEMAAATRDPAHICRLFAARLDDVDAGFGIEMLRLRASWAEPLALAQGDIEAAAEAHGTSLSACIDRLSVRLGAERITRPIPFASHIPERAQRWRPPLDPEPASQGLLAFHNRPMKLLDKAEKIAVLYATPDGYPKRFRWRGAVREVARVEGPERIAPEWWRERGNARLRDYYRIEDGAGCRYWIYRQGLIGDGRGGMPDWYLQGLCG
;
A
#
# COMPACT_ATOMS: atom_id res chain seq x y z
N MET A 1 45.95 4.35 3.06
CA MET A 1 44.85 5.28 3.27
C MET A 1 44.33 5.04 4.70
N GLU A 2 44.07 6.08 5.47
CA GLU A 2 43.64 5.93 6.84
C GLU A 2 42.16 5.54 6.84
N PRO A 3 41.71 4.55 7.64
CA PRO A 3 40.33 4.11 7.64
C PRO A 3 39.36 5.21 8.11
N ILE A 4 38.22 5.32 7.48
CA ILE A 4 37.17 6.31 7.80
C ILE A 4 36.47 5.95 9.12
N ARG A 5 36.59 6.82 10.11
CA ARG A 5 35.97 6.66 11.44
C ARG A 5 34.91 7.72 11.73
N HIS A 6 34.92 8.81 10.99
CA HIS A 6 34.04 9.96 11.24
C HIS A 6 32.93 10.02 10.20
N ARG A 7 31.70 10.26 10.65
CA ARG A 7 30.50 10.36 9.82
C ARG A 7 30.65 11.40 8.70
N THR A 8 31.20 12.55 9.01
CA THR A 8 31.39 13.64 8.04
C THR A 8 32.26 13.23 6.84
N LEU A 9 33.30 12.43 7.07
CA LEU A 9 34.15 11.94 5.99
C LEU A 9 33.42 10.87 5.16
N LEU A 10 32.61 10.03 5.81
CA LEU A 10 31.78 9.05 5.14
C LEU A 10 30.77 9.75 4.21
N ASP A 11 30.13 10.82 4.69
CA ASP A 11 29.17 11.59 3.91
C ASP A 11 29.86 12.24 2.70
N THR A 12 31.07 12.82 2.87
CA THR A 12 31.84 13.40 1.76
C THR A 12 32.18 12.36 0.67
N VAL A 13 32.64 11.17 1.08
CA VAL A 13 32.95 10.10 0.11
C VAL A 13 31.68 9.60 -0.58
N LEU A 14 30.55 9.54 0.13
CA LEU A 14 29.27 9.17 -0.46
C LEU A 14 28.79 10.20 -1.49
N ASP A 15 28.99 11.51 -1.20
CA ASP A 15 28.67 12.58 -2.14
C ASP A 15 29.48 12.44 -3.44
N ASP A 16 30.79 12.18 -3.34
CA ASP A 16 31.63 11.94 -4.50
C ASP A 16 31.19 10.71 -5.31
N LEU A 17 30.91 9.59 -4.65
CA LEU A 17 30.42 8.37 -5.29
C LEU A 17 29.04 8.59 -5.97
N ALA A 18 28.17 9.37 -5.36
CA ALA A 18 26.85 9.68 -5.93
C ALA A 18 26.97 10.58 -7.16
N LEU A 19 27.89 11.55 -7.15
CA LEU A 19 28.21 12.39 -8.32
C LEU A 19 28.75 11.55 -9.47
N ASP A 20 29.70 10.66 -9.21
CA ASP A 20 30.27 9.78 -10.23
C ASP A 20 29.22 8.82 -10.80
N MET A 21 28.39 8.25 -9.94
CA MET A 21 27.25 7.42 -10.35
C MET A 21 26.26 8.19 -11.24
N ALA A 22 25.97 9.45 -10.91
CA ALA A 22 25.08 10.30 -11.70
C ALA A 22 25.63 10.54 -13.11
N ARG A 23 26.93 10.82 -13.24
CA ARG A 23 27.61 10.99 -14.53
C ARG A 23 27.58 9.71 -15.38
N GLU A 24 27.85 8.56 -14.76
CA GLU A 24 27.77 7.26 -15.42
C GLU A 24 26.36 6.94 -15.94
N LEU A 25 25.36 7.19 -15.12
CA LEU A 25 23.96 6.97 -15.48
C LEU A 25 23.52 7.95 -16.58
N GLU A 26 23.94 9.20 -16.51
CA GLU A 26 23.65 10.21 -17.53
C GLU A 26 24.25 9.84 -18.88
N GLY A 27 25.49 9.42 -18.91
CA GLY A 27 26.15 8.99 -20.15
C GLY A 27 25.48 7.80 -20.84
N LYS A 28 24.69 7.02 -20.07
CA LYS A 28 23.92 5.86 -20.55
C LYS A 28 22.43 6.15 -20.74
N ALA A 29 21.99 7.38 -20.51
CA ALA A 29 20.57 7.79 -20.50
C ALA A 29 19.72 6.93 -19.54
N LEU A 30 20.27 6.57 -18.37
CA LEU A 30 19.65 5.76 -17.34
C LEU A 30 19.39 6.55 -16.05
N GLY A 31 18.50 6.06 -15.22
CA GLY A 31 18.33 6.44 -13.83
C GLY A 31 18.28 5.20 -12.93
N ALA A 32 18.80 5.31 -11.73
CA ALA A 32 18.82 4.22 -10.78
C ALA A 32 17.42 3.97 -10.19
N ARG A 33 17.02 2.70 -10.10
CA ARG A 33 15.83 2.22 -9.39
C ARG A 33 16.20 1.46 -8.12
N ARG A 34 17.37 0.84 -8.10
CA ARG A 34 17.90 0.18 -6.90
C ARG A 34 19.38 0.47 -6.76
N LEU A 35 19.75 0.94 -5.57
CA LEU A 35 21.12 1.24 -5.19
C LEU A 35 21.55 0.36 -4.03
N GLU A 36 22.82 -0.02 -4.04
CA GLU A 36 23.47 -0.76 -2.96
C GLU A 36 24.75 -0.02 -2.58
N LEU A 37 24.87 0.38 -1.31
CA LEU A 37 26.06 0.92 -0.72
C LEU A 37 26.71 -0.16 0.13
N GLY A 38 27.87 -0.63 -0.29
CA GLY A 38 28.72 -1.53 0.46
C GLY A 38 29.77 -0.76 1.25
N LEU A 39 29.95 -1.13 2.52
CA LEU A 39 30.93 -0.57 3.43
C LEU A 39 31.78 -1.73 3.97
N TRP A 40 33.06 -1.73 3.65
CA TRP A 40 34.01 -2.74 4.12
C TRP A 40 34.75 -2.17 5.33
N ARG A 41 34.63 -2.85 6.45
CA ARG A 41 35.32 -2.50 7.68
C ARG A 41 36.71 -3.15 7.74
N VAL A 42 37.63 -2.52 8.48
CA VAL A 42 38.99 -3.01 8.69
C VAL A 42 39.03 -4.42 9.33
N ASP A 43 38.03 -4.78 10.12
CA ASP A 43 37.90 -6.10 10.73
C ASP A 43 37.36 -7.18 9.79
N GLY A 44 37.13 -6.86 8.51
CA GLY A 44 36.63 -7.77 7.50
C GLY A 44 35.13 -7.89 7.42
N GLU A 45 34.37 -7.20 8.28
CA GLU A 45 32.91 -7.14 8.18
C GLU A 45 32.47 -6.28 6.99
N VAL A 46 31.44 -6.73 6.28
CA VAL A 46 30.85 -6.00 5.14
C VAL A 46 29.42 -5.66 5.45
N LEU A 47 29.14 -4.37 5.55
CA LEU A 47 27.80 -3.84 5.73
C LEU A 47 27.23 -3.42 4.38
N VAL A 48 25.98 -3.81 4.09
CA VAL A 48 25.30 -3.41 2.85
C VAL A 48 24.02 -2.66 3.21
N ARG A 49 23.84 -1.49 2.60
CA ARG A 49 22.63 -0.68 2.69
C ARG A 49 21.99 -0.60 1.31
N ARG A 50 20.71 -0.90 1.23
CA ARG A 50 19.95 -0.92 -0.02
C ARG A 50 18.89 0.16 -0.02
N LEU A 51 18.72 0.79 -1.18
CA LEU A 51 17.63 1.72 -1.46
C LEU A 51 16.88 1.26 -2.71
N GLU A 52 15.57 1.31 -2.66
CA GLU A 52 14.67 1.19 -3.81
C GLU A 52 13.99 2.53 -4.03
N MET A 53 14.07 3.04 -5.27
CA MET A 53 13.49 4.31 -5.66
C MET A 53 12.11 4.11 -6.25
N ALA A 54 11.16 4.96 -5.90
CA ALA A 54 9.80 4.95 -6.45
C ALA A 54 9.78 5.28 -7.96
N ALA A 55 10.72 6.12 -8.41
CA ALA A 55 10.98 6.41 -9.82
C ALA A 55 12.48 6.34 -10.11
N ALA A 56 12.85 6.16 -11.39
CA ALA A 56 14.25 6.21 -11.80
C ALA A 56 14.83 7.59 -11.53
N THR A 57 15.98 7.66 -10.88
CA THR A 57 16.66 8.92 -10.53
C THR A 57 18.15 8.84 -10.76
N ARG A 58 18.76 10.00 -11.00
CA ARG A 58 20.21 10.22 -11.00
C ARG A 58 20.61 11.48 -10.23
N ASP A 59 19.69 12.00 -9.38
CA ASP A 59 19.96 13.16 -8.52
C ASP A 59 20.86 12.75 -7.35
N PRO A 60 22.14 13.21 -7.30
CA PRO A 60 23.09 12.85 -6.25
C PRO A 60 22.61 13.32 -4.87
N ALA A 61 22.04 14.53 -4.79
CA ALA A 61 21.60 15.09 -3.53
C ALA A 61 20.42 14.32 -2.93
N HIS A 62 19.52 13.80 -3.77
CA HIS A 62 18.45 12.93 -3.34
C HIS A 62 18.99 11.58 -2.84
N ILE A 63 19.92 10.96 -3.58
CA ILE A 63 20.55 9.69 -3.23
C ILE A 63 21.26 9.80 -1.86
N CYS A 64 22.08 10.84 -1.68
CA CYS A 64 22.81 11.06 -0.43
C CYS A 64 21.87 11.26 0.76
N ARG A 65 20.78 12.04 0.60
CA ARG A 65 19.76 12.22 1.66
C ARG A 65 19.10 10.92 2.07
N LEU A 66 18.82 10.01 1.14
CA LEU A 66 18.20 8.72 1.45
C LEU A 66 19.19 7.79 2.17
N PHE A 67 20.45 7.75 1.73
CA PHE A 67 21.48 6.96 2.42
C PHE A 67 21.81 7.53 3.80
N ALA A 68 21.78 8.84 3.99
CA ALA A 68 22.03 9.46 5.29
C ALA A 68 21.15 8.82 6.39
N ALA A 69 19.85 8.64 6.10
CA ALA A 69 18.92 7.99 7.03
C ALA A 69 19.18 6.48 7.25
N ARG A 70 19.92 5.83 6.34
CA ARG A 70 20.28 4.40 6.43
C ARG A 70 21.66 4.18 7.04
N LEU A 71 22.41 5.23 7.23
CA LEU A 71 23.74 5.21 7.81
C LEU A 71 23.76 5.65 9.29
N ASP A 72 22.63 6.10 9.84
CA ASP A 72 22.54 6.56 11.23
C ASP A 72 22.82 5.45 12.24
N ASP A 73 22.54 4.20 11.89
CA ASP A 73 22.74 2.99 12.70
C ASP A 73 24.01 2.20 12.33
N VAL A 74 24.87 2.76 11.48
CA VAL A 74 26.11 2.07 11.05
C VAL A 74 27.20 2.22 12.08
N ASP A 75 27.61 1.08 12.65
CA ASP A 75 28.82 1.01 13.46
C ASP A 75 30.06 0.85 12.56
N ALA A 76 30.89 1.87 12.52
CA ALA A 76 32.15 1.84 11.75
C ALA A 76 33.23 0.95 12.40
N GLY A 77 33.06 0.51 13.63
CA GLY A 77 34.04 -0.30 14.34
C GLY A 77 35.42 0.35 14.37
N PHE A 78 36.45 -0.40 13.89
CA PHE A 78 37.81 0.12 13.76
C PHE A 78 38.02 1.06 12.56
N GLY A 79 36.99 1.27 11.75
CA GLY A 79 36.96 2.15 10.59
C GLY A 79 36.57 1.42 9.32
N ILE A 80 36.13 2.19 8.33
CA ILE A 80 35.73 1.73 7.00
C ILE A 80 36.90 1.99 6.06
N GLU A 81 37.39 0.96 5.38
CA GLU A 81 38.53 1.04 4.46
C GLU A 81 38.10 1.18 3.00
N MET A 82 36.88 0.73 2.65
CA MET A 82 36.36 0.82 1.30
C MET A 82 34.86 1.08 1.30
N LEU A 83 34.43 1.99 0.40
CA LEU A 83 33.03 2.21 0.04
C LEU A 83 32.83 1.87 -1.43
N ARG A 84 31.69 1.30 -1.74
CA ARG A 84 31.26 1.04 -3.11
C ARG A 84 29.79 1.33 -3.27
N LEU A 85 29.47 2.24 -4.16
CA LEU A 85 28.08 2.51 -4.59
C LEU A 85 27.83 1.77 -5.91
N ARG A 86 26.72 1.02 -5.96
CA ARG A 86 26.32 0.24 -7.12
C ARG A 86 24.85 0.49 -7.45
N ALA A 87 24.53 0.76 -8.73
CA ALA A 87 23.18 0.67 -9.26
C ALA A 87 22.93 -0.78 -9.70
N SER A 88 22.19 -1.54 -8.88
CA SER A 88 21.86 -2.95 -9.16
C SER A 88 20.67 -3.09 -10.10
N TRP A 89 19.86 -2.03 -10.22
CA TRP A 89 18.77 -1.91 -11.21
C TRP A 89 18.68 -0.45 -11.67
N ALA A 90 18.66 -0.25 -12.99
CA ALA A 90 18.49 1.05 -13.63
C ALA A 90 17.50 0.93 -14.80
N GLU A 91 16.79 2.00 -15.07
CA GLU A 91 15.79 2.11 -16.14
C GLU A 91 16.11 3.30 -17.06
N PRO A 92 15.65 3.29 -18.32
CA PRO A 92 15.80 4.44 -19.20
C PRO A 92 15.22 5.70 -18.54
N LEU A 93 16.02 6.77 -18.51
CA LEU A 93 15.60 8.08 -18.02
C LEU A 93 16.01 9.11 -19.07
N ALA A 94 15.04 9.56 -19.88
CA ALA A 94 15.26 10.59 -20.87
C ALA A 94 15.78 11.89 -20.23
N LEU A 95 16.60 12.64 -20.97
CA LEU A 95 16.94 14.00 -20.59
C LEU A 95 15.65 14.82 -20.67
N ALA A 96 15.14 15.28 -19.55
CA ALA A 96 14.05 16.25 -19.54
C ALA A 96 14.56 17.54 -20.19
N GLN A 97 14.06 17.86 -21.36
CA GLN A 97 14.20 19.19 -21.93
C GLN A 97 13.44 20.14 -20.97
N GLY A 98 14.17 21.15 -20.46
CA GLY A 98 13.78 21.99 -19.33
C GLY A 98 12.38 22.58 -19.38
N ASP A 99 11.42 21.83 -18.91
CA ASP A 99 10.12 22.31 -18.53
C ASP A 99 10.18 22.94 -17.13
N ILE A 100 9.42 24.02 -16.95
CA ILE A 100 9.29 24.72 -15.65
C ILE A 100 8.84 23.78 -14.53
N GLU A 101 8.12 22.69 -14.86
CA GLU A 101 7.81 21.59 -13.93
C GLU A 101 9.04 20.79 -13.49
N ALA A 102 10.03 20.60 -14.34
CA ALA A 102 11.30 19.95 -13.98
C ALA A 102 12.12 20.76 -12.96
N ALA A 103 11.96 22.07 -12.89
CA ALA A 103 12.61 22.90 -11.87
C ALA A 103 12.01 22.67 -10.47
N ALA A 104 10.73 22.33 -10.36
CA ALA A 104 10.12 21.92 -9.09
C ALA A 104 10.57 20.51 -8.67
N GLU A 105 10.87 19.63 -9.62
CA GLU A 105 11.46 18.31 -9.38
C GLU A 105 12.92 18.41 -8.92
N ALA A 106 13.69 19.38 -9.42
CA ALA A 106 15.07 19.61 -9.01
C ALA A 106 15.24 19.96 -7.52
N HIS A 107 14.17 20.39 -6.84
CA HIS A 107 14.23 20.74 -5.42
C HIS A 107 13.79 19.62 -4.47
N GLY A 108 13.66 18.37 -4.96
CA GLY A 108 13.31 17.21 -4.12
C GLY A 108 11.91 17.28 -3.53
N THR A 109 11.04 18.09 -4.11
CA THR A 109 9.62 18.25 -3.74
C THR A 109 8.69 17.38 -4.60
N SER A 110 9.25 16.61 -5.55
CA SER A 110 8.47 15.70 -6.38
C SER A 110 7.76 14.63 -5.55
N LEU A 111 6.63 14.14 -6.02
CA LEU A 111 5.89 13.06 -5.38
C LEU A 111 6.76 11.81 -5.19
N SER A 112 7.60 11.47 -6.17
CA SER A 112 8.52 10.35 -6.10
C SER A 112 9.53 10.50 -4.96
N ALA A 113 10.15 11.67 -4.81
CA ALA A 113 11.08 11.96 -3.73
C ALA A 113 10.41 11.92 -2.34
N CYS A 114 9.14 12.31 -2.25
CA CYS A 114 8.35 12.17 -1.03
C CYS A 114 8.11 10.70 -0.69
N ILE A 115 7.71 9.89 -1.67
CA ILE A 115 7.49 8.45 -1.51
C ILE A 115 8.78 7.76 -1.10
N ASP A 116 9.92 8.08 -1.71
CA ASP A 116 11.22 7.53 -1.35
C ASP A 116 11.58 7.79 0.10
N ARG A 117 11.43 9.03 0.57
CA ARG A 117 11.69 9.40 1.97
C ARG A 117 10.78 8.65 2.96
N LEU A 118 9.51 8.51 2.62
CA LEU A 118 8.57 7.73 3.42
C LEU A 118 8.95 6.25 3.42
N SER A 119 9.33 5.69 2.27
CA SER A 119 9.71 4.28 2.11
C SER A 119 10.97 3.93 2.91
N VAL A 120 11.94 4.84 2.98
CA VAL A 120 13.13 4.65 3.82
C VAL A 120 12.78 4.58 5.30
N ARG A 121 11.79 5.35 5.77
CA ARG A 121 11.41 5.43 7.18
C ARG A 121 10.41 4.34 7.61
N LEU A 122 9.44 4.03 6.76
CA LEU A 122 8.29 3.19 7.10
C LEU A 122 8.38 1.78 6.50
N GLY A 123 9.21 1.58 5.48
CA GLY A 123 9.22 0.40 4.62
C GLY A 123 8.37 0.63 3.36
N ALA A 124 8.90 0.24 2.19
CA ALA A 124 8.24 0.45 0.89
C ALA A 124 6.90 -0.29 0.79
N GLU A 125 6.79 -1.44 1.44
CA GLU A 125 5.57 -2.27 1.47
C GLU A 125 4.39 -1.60 2.18
N ARG A 126 4.64 -0.59 3.02
CA ARG A 126 3.60 0.17 3.72
C ARG A 126 3.10 1.38 2.95
N ILE A 127 3.80 1.77 1.90
CA ILE A 127 3.42 2.90 1.06
C ILE A 127 2.71 2.37 -0.18
N THR A 128 1.40 2.35 -0.12
CA THR A 128 0.57 1.79 -1.19
C THR A 128 -0.61 2.71 -1.50
N ARG A 129 -1.17 2.59 -2.70
CA ARG A 129 -2.43 3.22 -3.07
C ARG A 129 -3.48 2.17 -3.46
N PRO A 130 -4.76 2.39 -3.18
CA PRO A 130 -5.82 1.55 -3.69
C PRO A 130 -6.02 1.83 -5.18
N ILE A 131 -6.15 0.76 -5.96
CA ILE A 131 -6.61 0.82 -7.35
C ILE A 131 -7.88 0.01 -7.52
N PRO A 132 -8.82 0.42 -8.37
CA PRO A 132 -10.01 -0.36 -8.69
C PRO A 132 -9.62 -1.72 -9.26
N PHE A 133 -10.39 -2.73 -8.90
CA PHE A 133 -10.26 -4.07 -9.46
C PHE A 133 -11.62 -4.56 -9.94
N ALA A 134 -11.66 -5.20 -11.12
CA ALA A 134 -12.89 -5.71 -11.73
C ALA A 134 -13.45 -6.89 -10.93
N SER A 135 -14.11 -6.61 -9.84
CA SER A 135 -14.85 -7.56 -9.02
C SER A 135 -16.09 -6.86 -8.44
N HIS A 136 -17.21 -7.55 -8.48
CA HIS A 136 -18.44 -7.10 -7.82
C HIS A 136 -18.47 -7.46 -6.33
N ILE A 137 -17.52 -8.28 -5.87
CA ILE A 137 -17.34 -8.62 -4.46
C ILE A 137 -16.66 -7.44 -3.75
N PRO A 138 -17.27 -6.83 -2.72
CA PRO A 138 -16.78 -5.59 -2.11
C PRO A 138 -15.33 -5.65 -1.63
N GLU A 139 -14.97 -6.70 -0.94
CA GLU A 139 -13.61 -6.90 -0.41
C GLU A 139 -12.55 -7.17 -1.50
N ARG A 140 -12.99 -7.39 -2.74
CA ARG A 140 -12.12 -7.63 -3.91
C ARG A 140 -12.16 -6.50 -4.92
N ALA A 141 -13.03 -5.50 -4.71
CA ALA A 141 -13.23 -4.42 -5.66
C ALA A 141 -12.05 -3.43 -5.75
N GLN A 142 -11.07 -3.58 -4.88
CA GLN A 142 -9.84 -2.80 -4.89
C GLN A 142 -8.62 -3.67 -4.59
N ARG A 143 -7.47 -3.23 -5.06
CA ARG A 143 -6.16 -3.80 -4.75
C ARG A 143 -5.19 -2.72 -4.33
N TRP A 144 -4.27 -3.05 -3.47
CA TRP A 144 -3.18 -2.18 -3.07
C TRP A 144 -2.00 -2.35 -4.00
N ARG A 145 -1.46 -1.26 -4.49
CA ARG A 145 -0.29 -1.21 -5.40
C ARG A 145 0.71 -0.16 -4.94
N PRO A 146 1.97 -0.26 -5.33
CA PRO A 146 2.94 0.82 -5.17
C PRO A 146 2.38 2.13 -5.72
N PRO A 147 2.69 3.30 -5.11
CA PRO A 147 2.01 4.57 -5.43
C PRO A 147 2.18 5.02 -6.87
N LEU A 148 3.34 4.75 -7.48
CA LEU A 148 3.69 5.17 -8.85
C LEU A 148 3.52 4.06 -9.90
N ASP A 149 2.95 2.90 -9.53
CA ASP A 149 2.59 1.90 -10.52
C ASP A 149 1.65 2.52 -11.58
N PRO A 150 1.83 2.21 -12.86
CA PRO A 150 0.94 2.71 -13.90
C PRO A 150 -0.51 2.32 -13.60
N GLU A 151 -1.44 3.23 -13.87
CA GLU A 151 -2.86 2.92 -13.76
C GLU A 151 -3.23 1.81 -14.76
N PRO A 152 -3.93 0.77 -14.30
CA PRO A 152 -4.50 -0.17 -15.25
C PRO A 152 -5.46 0.61 -16.16
N ALA A 153 -5.40 0.32 -17.46
CA ALA A 153 -6.37 0.88 -18.41
C ALA A 153 -7.78 0.72 -17.82
N SER A 154 -8.53 1.82 -17.71
CA SER A 154 -9.80 1.88 -17.00
C SER A 154 -10.77 0.87 -17.61
N GLN A 155 -10.90 -0.28 -17.01
CA GLN A 155 -12.06 -1.13 -17.19
C GLN A 155 -13.20 -0.36 -16.53
N GLY A 156 -14.22 -0.02 -17.31
CA GLY A 156 -15.33 0.87 -16.97
C GLY A 156 -15.67 0.89 -15.48
N LEU A 157 -15.68 2.06 -14.91
CA LEU A 157 -15.94 2.28 -13.49
C LEU A 157 -17.25 1.58 -13.12
N LEU A 158 -17.16 0.49 -12.41
CA LEU A 158 -18.32 -0.08 -11.73
C LEU A 158 -18.80 1.00 -10.75
N ALA A 159 -20.00 1.52 -10.98
CA ALA A 159 -20.59 2.52 -10.10
C ALA A 159 -20.90 1.87 -8.75
N PHE A 160 -19.99 1.96 -7.81
CA PHE A 160 -20.17 1.51 -6.42
C PHE A 160 -20.99 2.57 -5.66
N HIS A 161 -22.24 2.75 -6.06
CA HIS A 161 -23.15 3.62 -5.32
C HIS A 161 -23.33 3.06 -3.92
N ASN A 162 -23.10 3.91 -2.95
CA ASN A 162 -23.45 3.63 -1.55
C ASN A 162 -22.65 2.53 -0.84
N ARG A 163 -21.38 2.35 -1.13
CA ARG A 163 -20.52 1.47 -0.33
C ARG A 163 -20.12 2.16 0.99
N PRO A 164 -19.87 1.38 2.08
CA PRO A 164 -19.42 1.96 3.34
C PRO A 164 -18.06 2.63 3.20
N MET A 165 -17.83 3.71 3.95
CA MET A 165 -16.54 4.40 3.97
C MET A 165 -15.42 3.51 4.53
N LYS A 166 -15.77 2.60 5.44
CA LYS A 166 -14.82 1.66 6.03
C LYS A 166 -15.35 0.24 5.95
N LEU A 167 -14.67 -0.59 5.16
CA LEU A 167 -14.83 -2.04 5.24
C LEU A 167 -13.99 -2.59 6.39
N LEU A 168 -14.49 -3.59 7.08
CA LEU A 168 -13.71 -4.39 8.01
C LEU A 168 -12.81 -5.36 7.22
N ASP A 169 -11.59 -5.61 7.71
CA ASP A 169 -10.64 -6.53 7.09
C ASP A 169 -11.23 -7.94 6.93
N LYS A 170 -12.05 -8.33 7.91
CA LYS A 170 -12.88 -9.53 7.87
C LYS A 170 -14.28 -9.18 8.35
N ALA A 171 -15.29 -9.67 7.65
CA ALA A 171 -16.66 -9.54 8.11
C ALA A 171 -16.84 -10.24 9.47
N GLU A 172 -17.46 -9.54 10.42
CA GLU A 172 -17.67 -10.05 11.77
C GLU A 172 -19.08 -10.66 11.88
N LYS A 173 -19.16 -11.90 12.39
CA LYS A 173 -20.45 -12.55 12.61
C LYS A 173 -21.24 -11.80 13.69
N ILE A 174 -22.50 -11.53 13.40
CA ILE A 174 -23.43 -10.89 14.32
C ILE A 174 -24.54 -11.86 14.75
N ALA A 175 -25.00 -11.72 15.98
CA ALA A 175 -26.16 -12.49 16.48
C ALA A 175 -27.42 -11.69 16.24
N VAL A 176 -28.28 -12.21 15.38
CA VAL A 176 -29.60 -11.62 15.13
C VAL A 176 -30.58 -12.12 16.20
N LEU A 177 -31.19 -11.18 16.93
CA LEU A 177 -32.10 -11.49 18.03
C LEU A 177 -33.55 -11.54 17.57
N TYR A 178 -33.89 -10.77 16.54
CA TYR A 178 -35.21 -10.74 15.94
C TYR A 178 -35.10 -10.39 14.47
N ALA A 179 -35.64 -11.25 13.61
CA ALA A 179 -35.69 -11.04 12.16
C ALA A 179 -37.05 -11.56 11.63
N THR A 180 -37.53 -10.96 10.55
CA THR A 180 -38.60 -11.56 9.75
C THR A 180 -38.00 -12.70 8.90
N PRO A 181 -38.78 -13.75 8.55
CA PRO A 181 -38.25 -14.93 7.85
C PRO A 181 -37.42 -14.58 6.58
N ASP A 182 -37.89 -13.64 5.77
CA ASP A 182 -37.25 -13.20 4.53
C ASP A 182 -36.71 -11.75 4.56
N GLY A 183 -36.66 -11.17 5.75
CA GLY A 183 -36.34 -9.76 5.92
C GLY A 183 -35.00 -9.48 6.59
N TYR A 184 -34.85 -8.24 6.96
CA TYR A 184 -33.71 -7.73 7.70
C TYR A 184 -33.92 -7.91 9.22
N PRO A 185 -32.80 -7.91 10.01
CA PRO A 185 -32.93 -7.97 11.46
C PRO A 185 -33.54 -6.69 12.04
N LYS A 186 -34.46 -6.84 12.98
CA LYS A 186 -34.97 -5.72 13.77
C LYS A 186 -34.06 -5.37 14.94
N ARG A 187 -33.25 -6.35 15.40
CA ARG A 187 -32.35 -6.24 16.51
C ARG A 187 -31.19 -7.19 16.32
N PHE A 188 -29.98 -6.73 16.56
CA PHE A 188 -28.77 -7.56 16.47
C PHE A 188 -27.78 -7.24 17.57
N ARG A 189 -26.87 -8.20 17.86
CA ARG A 189 -25.77 -8.00 18.79
C ARG A 189 -24.47 -8.01 18.03
N TRP A 190 -23.68 -6.96 18.22
CA TRP A 190 -22.35 -6.83 17.68
C TRP A 190 -21.39 -6.33 18.75
N ARG A 191 -20.23 -6.99 18.90
CA ARG A 191 -19.21 -6.68 19.91
C ARG A 191 -19.77 -6.47 21.32
N GLY A 192 -20.71 -7.33 21.73
CA GLY A 192 -21.35 -7.29 23.04
C GLY A 192 -22.53 -6.30 23.16
N ALA A 193 -22.62 -5.29 22.30
CA ALA A 193 -23.71 -4.32 22.32
C ALA A 193 -24.90 -4.76 21.47
N VAL A 194 -26.09 -4.59 22.02
CA VAL A 194 -27.37 -4.82 21.29
C VAL A 194 -27.76 -3.51 20.57
N ARG A 195 -28.13 -3.63 19.31
CA ARG A 195 -28.56 -2.53 18.45
C ARG A 195 -29.95 -2.76 17.93
N GLU A 196 -30.82 -1.75 18.02
CA GLU A 196 -32.14 -1.75 17.41
C GLU A 196 -32.07 -1.04 16.06
N VAL A 197 -32.63 -1.66 15.04
CA VAL A 197 -32.61 -1.12 13.66
C VAL A 197 -33.77 -0.14 13.53
N ALA A 198 -33.43 1.14 13.34
CA ALA A 198 -34.41 2.21 13.10
C ALA A 198 -34.71 2.37 11.61
N ARG A 199 -33.72 2.18 10.75
CA ARG A 199 -33.83 2.35 9.30
C ARG A 199 -33.12 1.24 8.55
N VAL A 200 -33.61 0.87 7.36
CA VAL A 200 -32.99 -0.14 6.49
C VAL A 200 -33.19 0.23 5.04
N GLU A 201 -32.13 -0.02 4.25
CA GLU A 201 -32.12 0.06 2.81
C GLU A 201 -31.56 -1.27 2.25
N GLY A 202 -32.11 -1.73 1.15
CA GLY A 202 -31.73 -3.00 0.53
C GLY A 202 -32.88 -3.98 0.39
N PRO A 203 -32.62 -5.25 0.07
CA PRO A 203 -31.31 -5.86 -0.08
C PRO A 203 -30.64 -5.59 -1.43
N GLU A 204 -29.31 -5.45 -1.41
CA GLU A 204 -28.48 -5.60 -2.61
C GLU A 204 -27.97 -7.04 -2.63
N ARG A 205 -28.34 -7.80 -3.67
CA ARG A 205 -27.93 -9.19 -3.80
C ARG A 205 -26.64 -9.33 -4.58
N ILE A 206 -25.61 -9.91 -3.96
CA ILE A 206 -24.31 -10.17 -4.55
C ILE A 206 -24.09 -11.67 -4.65
N ALA A 207 -23.91 -12.16 -5.91
CA ALA A 207 -23.57 -13.54 -6.18
C ALA A 207 -22.08 -13.80 -5.94
N PRO A 208 -21.68 -15.01 -5.56
CA PRO A 208 -20.28 -15.37 -5.51
C PRO A 208 -19.68 -15.40 -6.93
N GLU A 209 -18.36 -15.15 -7.03
CA GLU A 209 -17.60 -15.31 -8.27
C GLU A 209 -17.36 -16.80 -8.50
N TRP A 210 -18.32 -17.51 -9.14
CA TRP A 210 -18.29 -18.97 -9.32
C TRP A 210 -17.04 -19.49 -10.03
N TRP A 211 -16.37 -18.64 -10.80
CA TRP A 211 -15.10 -18.97 -11.48
C TRP A 211 -13.89 -18.92 -10.55
N ARG A 212 -14.03 -18.39 -9.33
CA ARG A 212 -12.97 -18.27 -8.32
C ARG A 212 -13.27 -19.01 -7.03
N GLU A 213 -14.55 -19.23 -6.74
CA GLU A 213 -14.99 -19.80 -5.48
C GLU A 213 -15.42 -21.26 -5.69
N ARG A 214 -15.08 -22.10 -4.71
CA ARG A 214 -15.52 -23.50 -4.73
C ARG A 214 -17.04 -23.57 -4.58
N GLY A 215 -17.65 -24.61 -5.13
CA GLY A 215 -19.10 -24.76 -5.36
C GLY A 215 -20.07 -24.60 -4.20
N ASN A 216 -19.61 -24.35 -2.96
CA ASN A 216 -20.46 -24.08 -1.80
C ASN A 216 -20.51 -22.61 -1.39
N ALA A 217 -20.01 -21.68 -2.18
CA ALA A 217 -20.16 -20.26 -1.89
C ALA A 217 -21.63 -19.87 -1.99
N ARG A 218 -22.14 -19.18 -0.98
CA ARG A 218 -23.55 -18.78 -0.86
C ARG A 218 -23.75 -17.34 -1.28
N LEU A 219 -24.94 -17.02 -1.80
CA LEU A 219 -25.39 -15.65 -2.08
C LEU A 219 -25.31 -14.78 -0.83
N ARG A 220 -25.04 -13.50 -1.02
CA ARG A 220 -25.04 -12.49 0.04
C ARG A 220 -26.08 -11.43 -0.25
N ASP A 221 -27.02 -11.21 0.67
CA ASP A 221 -27.98 -10.12 0.63
C ASP A 221 -27.51 -9.03 1.58
N TYR A 222 -27.08 -7.90 1.03
CA TYR A 222 -26.56 -6.77 1.77
C TYR A 222 -27.64 -5.77 2.13
N TYR A 223 -27.56 -5.27 3.34
CA TYR A 223 -28.43 -4.22 3.86
C TYR A 223 -27.61 -3.11 4.47
N ARG A 224 -28.02 -1.87 4.19
CA ARG A 224 -27.56 -0.72 4.95
C ARG A 224 -28.58 -0.47 6.05
N ILE A 225 -28.14 -0.44 7.28
CA ILE A 225 -29.00 -0.24 8.44
C ILE A 225 -28.49 0.94 9.26
N GLU A 226 -29.43 1.65 9.90
CA GLU A 226 -29.17 2.71 10.86
C GLU A 226 -29.80 2.32 12.18
N ASP A 227 -29.05 2.46 13.28
CA ASP A 227 -29.58 2.22 14.62
C ASP A 227 -30.25 3.46 15.22
N GLY A 228 -30.89 3.31 16.37
CA GLY A 228 -31.56 4.40 17.05
C GLY A 228 -30.65 5.56 17.52
N ALA A 229 -29.32 5.34 17.51
CA ALA A 229 -28.31 6.36 17.80
C ALA A 229 -27.77 7.06 16.53
N GLY A 230 -28.29 6.71 15.35
CA GLY A 230 -27.85 7.26 14.06
C GLY A 230 -26.57 6.61 13.49
N CYS A 231 -26.04 5.56 14.15
CA CYS A 231 -24.91 4.83 13.61
C CYS A 231 -25.32 3.96 12.43
N ARG A 232 -24.55 3.99 11.36
CA ARG A 232 -24.87 3.27 10.12
C ARG A 232 -23.91 2.12 9.90
N TYR A 233 -24.49 0.97 9.56
CA TYR A 233 -23.79 -0.30 9.40
C TYR A 233 -24.12 -0.93 8.05
N TRP A 234 -23.14 -1.60 7.45
CA TRP A 234 -23.35 -2.43 6.28
C TRP A 234 -23.25 -3.88 6.71
N ILE A 235 -24.38 -4.55 6.70
CA ILE A 235 -24.51 -5.95 7.11
C ILE A 235 -24.92 -6.81 5.93
N TYR A 236 -24.66 -8.09 5.98
CA TYR A 236 -25.21 -9.02 5.00
C TYR A 236 -25.65 -10.33 5.63
N ARG A 237 -26.64 -10.92 4.98
CA ARG A 237 -27.08 -12.29 5.20
C ARG A 237 -26.36 -13.19 4.18
N GLN A 238 -25.71 -14.24 4.65
CA GLN A 238 -25.06 -15.23 3.81
C GLN A 238 -25.92 -16.47 3.66
N GLY A 239 -26.44 -16.70 2.46
CA GLY A 239 -27.36 -17.78 2.12
C GLY A 239 -28.83 -17.37 2.21
N LEU A 240 -29.66 -18.17 1.60
CA LEU A 240 -31.14 -18.04 1.64
C LEU A 240 -31.73 -19.22 2.38
N ILE A 241 -32.91 -19.00 2.95
CA ILE A 241 -33.69 -20.10 3.54
C ILE A 241 -34.10 -21.03 2.41
N GLY A 242 -33.78 -22.32 2.52
CA GLY A 242 -34.16 -23.32 1.52
C GLY A 242 -33.31 -23.32 0.25
N ASP A 243 -32.13 -22.67 0.21
CA ASP A 243 -31.22 -22.70 -0.94
C ASP A 243 -30.52 -24.05 -1.19
N GLY A 244 -30.75 -25.04 -0.33
CA GLY A 244 -30.18 -26.40 -0.41
C GLY A 244 -28.64 -26.44 -0.20
N ARG A 245 -28.01 -25.31 0.14
CA ARG A 245 -26.55 -25.15 0.25
C ARG A 245 -26.06 -24.95 1.68
N GLY A 246 -26.67 -25.56 2.65
CA GLY A 246 -26.28 -25.48 4.06
C GLY A 246 -27.43 -25.18 5.00
N GLY A 247 -27.13 -24.90 6.28
CA GLY A 247 -28.10 -24.60 7.32
C GLY A 247 -28.71 -23.20 7.22
N MET A 248 -29.27 -22.74 8.35
CA MET A 248 -29.82 -21.39 8.48
C MET A 248 -28.81 -20.34 8.04
N PRO A 249 -29.25 -19.25 7.39
CA PRO A 249 -28.39 -18.15 6.97
C PRO A 249 -27.67 -17.51 8.15
N ASP A 250 -26.39 -17.21 7.97
CA ASP A 250 -25.59 -16.45 8.90
C ASP A 250 -25.61 -14.96 8.57
N TRP A 251 -25.47 -14.12 9.59
CA TRP A 251 -25.41 -12.67 9.44
C TRP A 251 -24.05 -12.13 9.82
N TYR A 252 -23.58 -11.16 9.05
CA TYR A 252 -22.27 -10.54 9.22
C TYR A 252 -22.35 -9.03 9.10
N LEU A 253 -21.50 -8.34 9.86
CA LEU A 253 -21.22 -6.91 9.68
C LEU A 253 -19.90 -6.78 8.93
N GLN A 254 -19.94 -6.08 7.81
CA GLN A 254 -18.77 -5.92 6.93
C GLN A 254 -18.29 -4.48 6.83
N GLY A 255 -19.12 -3.49 7.12
CA GLY A 255 -18.72 -2.11 6.97
C GLY A 255 -19.41 -1.15 7.90
N LEU A 256 -18.77 0.00 8.07
CA LEU A 256 -19.29 1.15 8.79
C LEU A 256 -19.50 2.29 7.79
N CYS A 257 -20.69 2.87 7.79
CA CYS A 257 -21.03 4.04 7.00
C CYS A 257 -20.92 5.28 7.89
N GLY A 258 -20.43 6.36 7.33
CA GLY A 258 -20.40 7.65 8.04
C GLY A 258 -21.77 8.28 8.20
#